data_17d59b4d3219772f1e68d79ee236205f
#
_entry.id   17d59b4d3219772f1e68d79ee236205f
#
_cell.length_a   1.000
_cell.length_b   1.000
_cell.length_c   1.000
_cell.angle_alpha   90.00
_cell.angle_beta   90.00
_cell.angle_gamma   90.00
#
_symmetry.space_group_name_H-M   'P 1'
#
loop_
_entity.id
_entity.type
_entity.pdbx_description
1 polymer ?
#
loop_
_entity_poly.entity_id
_entity_poly.type
_entity_poly.pdbx_seq_one_letter_code
_entity_poly.pdbx_strand_id
1 'polypeptide(L)'
;MAHRYLTNRLVGLNILKNKIHSGDGVRFNRLDLNLLVALDALLAERNITRAAERLHLSQSATSGVLARLRGYFEDELLVQVGRKMEPTLLALRLAGPVRDIILKVQATLAIKSDFDLATTAQHFRICASDYMVTVLLNRVLQAKDRQAPHVTLELIAQTRSPGDVLKRGELDFLVIPDRFLADDQPYEVLFEDSYTCVAWAGNEQIGDTLDFDQYMQLGHITPRFGRARQPTLEDWFMKQYGLVRRIDVVTYDFTSMAQLLVGTSLIATMQSQLAKRYAAYLPLRLIPLPLEIPVLRECLQWPRYLEDDPGHQWMRQLFRQAAAELAGGLPAVPSVPPESGAAGD
;
A
#
# COMPACT_ATOMS: atom_id res chain seq x y z
N MET A 1 47.29 11.54 20.74
CA MET A 1 46.02 11.91 20.07
C MET A 1 44.77 11.38 20.79
N ALA A 2 44.86 10.41 21.68
CA ALA A 2 43.70 9.84 22.39
C ALA A 2 43.09 10.74 23.52
N HIS A 3 43.86 11.71 24.03
CA HIS A 3 43.39 12.57 25.15
C HIS A 3 42.47 13.72 24.72
N ARG A 4 42.45 14.09 23.44
CA ARG A 4 41.54 15.13 22.88
C ARG A 4 40.16 14.62 22.52
N TYR A 5 40.00 13.30 22.33
CA TYR A 5 38.70 12.70 21.99
C TYR A 5 37.79 12.48 23.22
N LEU A 6 38.37 12.25 24.39
CA LEU A 6 37.60 12.06 25.63
C LEU A 6 37.07 13.37 26.22
N THR A 7 37.80 14.47 26.03
CA THR A 7 37.40 15.79 26.54
C THR A 7 36.19 16.36 25.75
N ASN A 8 36.09 16.12 24.44
CA ASN A 8 34.95 16.57 23.62
C ASN A 8 33.67 15.77 23.91
N ARG A 9 33.78 14.52 24.34
CA ARG A 9 32.60 13.71 24.71
C ARG A 9 32.00 14.14 26.06
N LEU A 10 32.85 14.56 27.01
CA LEU A 10 32.40 15.08 28.30
C LEU A 10 31.82 16.48 28.21
N VAL A 11 32.29 17.33 27.29
CA VAL A 11 31.75 18.66 27.04
C VAL A 11 30.37 18.56 26.33
N GLY A 12 30.23 17.62 25.39
CA GLY A 12 28.91 17.36 24.75
C GLY A 12 27.86 16.85 25.72
N LEU A 13 28.22 15.98 26.67
CA LEU A 13 27.32 15.49 27.72
C LEU A 13 26.95 16.58 28.73
N ASN A 14 27.87 17.50 29.05
CA ASN A 14 27.57 18.65 29.93
C ASN A 14 26.70 19.73 29.27
N ILE A 15 26.85 19.93 27.96
CA ILE A 15 25.98 20.87 27.21
C ILE A 15 24.54 20.32 27.14
N LEU A 16 24.38 19.00 26.97
CA LEU A 16 23.06 18.35 27.05
C LEU A 16 22.46 18.43 28.46
N LYS A 17 23.26 18.24 29.53
CA LYS A 17 22.79 18.38 30.90
C LYS A 17 22.36 19.80 31.24
N ASN A 18 23.07 20.84 30.76
CA ASN A 18 22.73 22.24 31.07
C ASN A 18 21.54 22.80 30.25
N LYS A 19 21.25 22.26 29.07
CA LYS A 19 20.03 22.62 28.32
C LYS A 19 18.75 21.96 28.86
N ILE A 20 18.87 20.91 29.67
CA ILE A 20 17.72 20.18 30.27
C ILE A 20 17.22 20.89 31.56
N HIS A 21 17.95 21.91 32.08
CA HIS A 21 17.62 22.60 33.33
C HIS A 21 17.00 23.99 33.16
N SER A 22 16.82 24.50 31.94
CA SER A 22 16.04 25.71 31.69
C SER A 22 14.58 25.35 31.43
N GLY A 23 13.69 25.83 32.24
CA GLY A 23 12.34 25.43 32.58
C GLY A 23 11.25 25.34 31.49
N ASP A 24 11.59 25.08 30.21
CA ASP A 24 10.64 24.78 29.11
C ASP A 24 11.11 23.57 28.25
N GLY A 25 12.03 22.76 28.75
CA GLY A 25 12.56 21.60 28.04
C GLY A 25 11.64 20.39 28.14
N VAL A 26 11.40 19.75 27.01
CA VAL A 26 10.77 18.43 26.88
C VAL A 26 11.22 17.50 28.02
N ARG A 27 10.29 17.09 28.87
CA ARG A 27 10.52 16.22 30.06
C ARG A 27 10.81 14.75 29.63
N PHE A 28 11.65 14.55 28.62
CA PHE A 28 11.97 13.23 28.06
C PHE A 28 12.45 12.22 29.12
N ASN A 29 13.25 12.67 30.11
CA ASN A 29 13.75 11.81 31.19
C ASN A 29 12.67 11.35 32.20
N ARG A 30 11.42 11.81 32.08
CA ARG A 30 10.31 11.42 32.95
C ARG A 30 9.25 10.60 32.23
N LEU A 31 9.35 10.45 30.92
CA LEU A 31 8.42 9.66 30.11
C LEU A 31 8.98 8.25 29.95
N ASP A 32 8.32 7.28 30.54
CA ASP A 32 8.52 5.86 30.24
C ASP A 32 8.03 5.57 28.82
N LEU A 33 8.88 5.06 27.94
CA LEU A 33 8.53 4.74 26.55
C LEU A 33 7.37 3.75 26.46
N ASN A 34 7.17 2.88 27.44
CA ASN A 34 6.02 2.00 27.51
C ASN A 34 4.68 2.76 27.61
N LEU A 35 4.70 3.99 28.13
CA LEU A 35 3.51 4.85 28.14
C LEU A 35 3.10 5.26 26.73
N LEU A 36 4.04 5.42 25.79
CA LEU A 36 3.72 5.70 24.39
C LEU A 36 3.02 4.50 23.72
N VAL A 37 3.48 3.27 24.02
CA VAL A 37 2.81 2.04 23.52
C VAL A 37 1.38 1.97 24.05
N ALA A 38 1.17 2.31 25.32
CA ALA A 38 -0.15 2.33 25.91
C ALA A 38 -1.03 3.45 25.33
N LEU A 39 -0.46 4.63 25.05
CA LEU A 39 -1.16 5.75 24.42
C LEU A 39 -1.64 5.35 23.01
N ASP A 40 -0.77 4.73 22.21
CA ASP A 40 -1.13 4.24 20.88
C ASP A 40 -2.29 3.24 20.93
N ALA A 41 -2.24 2.26 21.83
CA ALA A 41 -3.32 1.30 22.00
C ALA A 41 -4.64 1.97 22.44
N LEU A 42 -4.60 2.88 23.38
CA LEU A 42 -5.76 3.62 23.87
C LEU A 42 -6.42 4.48 22.77
N LEU A 43 -5.61 5.17 21.96
CA LEU A 43 -6.10 6.02 20.86
C LEU A 43 -6.66 5.19 19.70
N ALA A 44 -6.07 4.02 19.40
CA ALA A 44 -6.54 3.11 18.37
C ALA A 44 -7.87 2.45 18.77
N GLU A 45 -7.96 1.94 20.00
CA GLU A 45 -9.12 1.18 20.47
C GLU A 45 -10.28 2.07 20.94
N ARG A 46 -10.00 3.29 21.39
CA ARG A 46 -11.00 4.21 22.01
C ARG A 46 -11.89 3.50 23.05
N ASN A 47 -11.30 2.52 23.73
CA ASN A 47 -11.96 1.67 24.70
C ASN A 47 -10.90 1.10 25.64
N ILE A 48 -11.04 1.36 26.95
CA ILE A 48 -10.03 0.95 27.94
C ILE A 48 -9.93 -0.57 28.05
N THR A 49 -11.04 -1.30 27.96
CA THR A 49 -11.05 -2.77 28.06
C THR A 49 -10.34 -3.40 26.86
N ARG A 50 -10.64 -2.97 25.62
CA ARG A 50 -9.95 -3.46 24.42
C ARG A 50 -8.47 -3.07 24.40
N ALA A 51 -8.15 -1.86 24.85
CA ALA A 51 -6.76 -1.44 24.99
C ALA A 51 -6.00 -2.31 26.02
N ALA A 52 -6.65 -2.66 27.13
CA ALA A 52 -6.09 -3.56 28.15
C ALA A 52 -5.81 -4.97 27.58
N GLU A 53 -6.76 -5.54 26.82
CA GLU A 53 -6.59 -6.82 26.11
C GLU A 53 -5.40 -6.76 25.16
N ARG A 54 -5.31 -5.72 24.32
CA ARG A 54 -4.21 -5.52 23.36
C ARG A 54 -2.85 -5.36 24.05
N LEU A 55 -2.81 -4.73 25.23
CA LEU A 55 -1.60 -4.51 26.03
C LEU A 55 -1.26 -5.70 26.94
N HIS A 56 -2.11 -6.72 27.01
CA HIS A 56 -2.01 -7.81 27.97
C HIS A 56 -1.94 -7.31 29.44
N LEU A 57 -2.72 -6.27 29.75
CA LEU A 57 -2.86 -5.68 31.08
C LEU A 57 -4.29 -5.84 31.61
N SER A 58 -4.44 -5.66 32.95
CA SER A 58 -5.77 -5.52 33.51
C SER A 58 -6.39 -4.15 33.15
N GLN A 59 -7.73 -4.06 33.12
CA GLN A 59 -8.43 -2.78 32.90
C GLN A 59 -8.02 -1.72 33.94
N SER A 60 -7.85 -2.11 35.22
CA SER A 60 -7.42 -1.21 36.27
C SER A 60 -5.97 -0.68 36.04
N ALA A 61 -5.05 -1.54 35.60
CA ALA A 61 -3.69 -1.14 35.25
C ALA A 61 -3.70 -0.16 34.08
N THR A 62 -4.49 -0.44 33.03
CA THR A 62 -4.63 0.43 31.84
C THR A 62 -5.26 1.78 32.22
N SER A 63 -6.24 1.81 33.13
CA SER A 63 -6.79 3.05 33.66
C SER A 63 -5.75 3.88 34.44
N GLY A 64 -4.89 3.21 35.21
CA GLY A 64 -3.77 3.86 35.90
C GLY A 64 -2.73 4.43 34.92
N VAL A 65 -2.44 3.70 33.83
CA VAL A 65 -1.57 4.20 32.74
C VAL A 65 -2.19 5.45 32.08
N LEU A 66 -3.48 5.45 31.77
CA LEU A 66 -4.17 6.62 31.21
C LEU A 66 -4.10 7.82 32.17
N ALA A 67 -4.27 7.61 33.48
CA ALA A 67 -4.13 8.67 34.47
C ALA A 67 -2.71 9.29 34.49
N ARG A 68 -1.66 8.46 34.38
CA ARG A 68 -0.26 8.94 34.26
C ARG A 68 -0.04 9.74 32.98
N LEU A 69 -0.59 9.28 31.84
CA LEU A 69 -0.53 10.00 30.57
C LEU A 69 -1.23 11.34 30.62
N ARG A 70 -2.41 11.43 31.23
CA ARG A 70 -3.13 12.68 31.49
C ARG A 70 -2.30 13.67 32.29
N GLY A 71 -1.66 13.20 33.36
CA GLY A 71 -0.77 14.03 34.16
C GLY A 71 0.50 14.49 33.41
N TYR A 72 1.00 13.68 32.48
CA TYR A 72 2.18 14.03 31.68
C TYR A 72 1.87 15.06 30.59
N PHE A 73 0.76 14.87 29.85
CA PHE A 73 0.36 15.75 28.76
C PHE A 73 -0.51 16.92 29.20
N GLU A 74 -0.93 16.93 30.47
CA GLU A 74 -1.86 17.94 31.03
C GLU A 74 -3.16 18.02 30.20
N ASP A 75 -3.63 16.85 29.70
CA ASP A 75 -4.79 16.72 28.83
C ASP A 75 -5.53 15.41 29.14
N GLU A 76 -6.86 15.41 28.98
CA GLU A 76 -7.69 14.23 29.23
C GLU A 76 -7.42 13.08 28.22
N LEU A 77 -6.85 13.36 27.07
CA LEU A 77 -6.52 12.48 25.95
C LEU A 77 -7.72 11.70 25.40
N LEU A 78 -8.51 11.08 26.26
CA LEU A 78 -9.76 10.39 25.93
C LEU A 78 -10.84 10.86 26.87
N VAL A 79 -11.93 11.40 26.31
CA VAL A 79 -13.11 11.86 27.03
C VAL A 79 -14.31 10.99 26.73
N GLN A 80 -15.18 10.77 27.71
CA GLN A 80 -16.40 10.01 27.50
C GLN A 80 -17.48 10.88 26.86
N VAL A 81 -17.93 10.49 25.67
CA VAL A 81 -19.05 11.12 24.96
C VAL A 81 -20.16 10.07 24.79
N GLY A 82 -21.17 10.15 25.64
CA GLY A 82 -22.18 9.11 25.73
C GLY A 82 -21.60 7.76 26.18
N ARG A 83 -21.69 6.75 25.33
CA ARG A 83 -21.13 5.41 25.60
C ARG A 83 -19.76 5.17 24.96
N LYS A 84 -19.19 6.17 24.28
CA LYS A 84 -17.92 6.04 23.55
C LYS A 84 -16.86 6.89 24.21
N MET A 85 -15.61 6.44 24.10
CA MET A 85 -14.43 7.26 24.40
C MET A 85 -13.97 7.94 23.11
N GLU A 86 -13.89 9.28 23.15
CA GLU A 86 -13.44 10.07 22.00
C GLU A 86 -12.13 10.80 22.33
N PRO A 87 -11.17 10.84 21.40
CA PRO A 87 -9.90 11.52 21.63
C PRO A 87 -10.06 13.04 21.64
N THR A 88 -9.29 13.71 22.49
CA THR A 88 -9.16 15.15 22.48
C THR A 88 -8.41 15.62 21.22
N LEU A 89 -8.43 16.94 20.97
CA LEU A 89 -7.68 17.53 19.86
C LEU A 89 -6.17 17.28 19.99
N LEU A 90 -5.62 17.33 21.21
CA LEU A 90 -4.23 17.00 21.48
C LEU A 90 -3.95 15.53 21.19
N ALA A 91 -4.79 14.64 21.66
CA ALA A 91 -4.66 13.20 21.41
C ALA A 91 -4.68 12.85 19.91
N LEU A 92 -5.54 13.50 19.12
CA LEU A 92 -5.55 13.34 17.66
C LEU A 92 -4.24 13.80 17.01
N ARG A 93 -3.65 14.89 17.51
CA ARG A 93 -2.34 15.40 17.02
C ARG A 93 -1.19 14.47 17.44
N LEU A 94 -1.27 13.81 18.57
CA LEU A 94 -0.25 12.90 19.09
C LEU A 94 -0.30 11.52 18.41
N ALA A 95 -1.44 11.08 17.90
CA ALA A 95 -1.64 9.73 17.39
C ALA A 95 -0.63 9.32 16.31
N GLY A 96 -0.42 10.16 15.29
CA GLY A 96 0.58 9.91 14.23
C GLY A 96 2.01 9.88 14.78
N PRO A 97 2.52 10.97 15.38
CA PRO A 97 3.88 11.03 15.92
C PRO A 97 4.22 9.92 16.92
N VAL A 98 3.27 9.56 17.80
CA VAL A 98 3.48 8.47 18.78
C VAL A 98 3.63 7.13 18.05
N ARG A 99 2.80 6.86 17.07
CA ARG A 99 2.89 5.64 16.25
C ARG A 99 4.24 5.58 15.53
N ASP A 100 4.67 6.67 14.89
CA ASP A 100 5.94 6.74 14.16
C ASP A 100 7.14 6.44 15.07
N ILE A 101 7.14 6.98 16.30
CA ILE A 101 8.18 6.70 17.30
C ILE A 101 8.21 5.20 17.64
N ILE A 102 7.06 4.59 17.92
CA ILE A 102 6.96 3.17 18.28
C ILE A 102 7.46 2.31 17.13
N LEU A 103 7.02 2.57 15.91
CA LEU A 103 7.44 1.83 14.73
C LEU A 103 8.94 1.99 14.46
N LYS A 104 9.49 3.20 14.65
CA LYS A 104 10.93 3.46 14.54
C LYS A 104 11.74 2.69 15.60
N VAL A 105 11.26 2.64 16.84
CA VAL A 105 11.89 1.85 17.91
C VAL A 105 11.85 0.37 17.56
N GLN A 106 10.70 -0.16 17.13
CA GLN A 106 10.57 -1.57 16.73
C GLN A 106 11.51 -1.92 15.57
N ALA A 107 11.55 -1.10 14.52
CA ALA A 107 12.48 -1.27 13.40
C ALA A 107 13.94 -1.25 13.86
N THR A 108 14.31 -0.31 14.76
CA THR A 108 15.67 -0.21 15.29
C THR A 108 16.07 -1.45 16.08
N LEU A 109 15.17 -2.00 16.90
CA LEU A 109 15.41 -3.22 17.66
C LEU A 109 15.45 -4.49 16.80
N ALA A 110 14.84 -4.43 15.61
CA ALA A 110 14.83 -5.53 14.64
C ALA A 110 16.09 -5.57 13.75
N ILE A 111 16.95 -4.52 13.80
CA ILE A 111 18.20 -4.48 13.01
C ILE A 111 19.08 -5.65 13.44
N LYS A 112 19.39 -6.53 12.48
CA LYS A 112 20.38 -7.60 12.64
C LYS A 112 21.70 -7.15 12.03
N SER A 113 22.83 -7.59 12.63
CA SER A 113 24.16 -7.22 12.15
C SER A 113 24.47 -7.72 10.74
N ASP A 114 23.85 -8.84 10.33
CA ASP A 114 24.11 -9.49 9.06
C ASP A 114 22.77 -9.73 8.32
N PHE A 115 22.56 -9.01 7.21
CA PHE A 115 21.50 -9.29 6.28
C PHE A 115 22.04 -10.22 5.18
N ASP A 116 21.71 -11.51 5.29
CA ASP A 116 22.07 -12.52 4.31
C ASP A 116 20.82 -13.05 3.63
N LEU A 117 20.74 -12.84 2.31
CA LEU A 117 19.61 -13.26 1.47
C LEU A 117 19.36 -14.77 1.50
N ALA A 118 20.42 -15.59 1.67
CA ALA A 118 20.30 -17.05 1.66
C ALA A 118 19.59 -17.58 2.92
N THR A 119 19.68 -16.86 4.03
CA THR A 119 19.16 -17.31 5.34
C THR A 119 18.02 -16.45 5.88
N THR A 120 17.77 -15.28 5.28
CA THR A 120 16.75 -14.35 5.73
C THR A 120 15.34 -14.94 5.53
N ALA A 121 14.57 -15.02 6.62
CA ALA A 121 13.17 -15.45 6.66
C ALA A 121 12.23 -14.26 6.93
N GLN A 122 12.42 -13.16 6.20
CA GLN A 122 11.58 -11.97 6.35
C GLN A 122 10.23 -12.17 5.66
N HIS A 123 9.19 -11.56 6.24
CA HIS A 123 7.84 -11.56 5.69
C HIS A 123 7.46 -10.15 5.26
N PHE A 124 7.01 -9.98 4.02
CA PHE A 124 6.59 -8.69 3.48
C PHE A 124 5.10 -8.69 3.15
N ARG A 125 4.38 -7.68 3.64
CA ARG A 125 2.97 -7.42 3.37
C ARG A 125 2.85 -6.33 2.31
N ILE A 126 2.34 -6.69 1.14
CA ILE A 126 2.26 -5.83 -0.03
C ILE A 126 0.79 -5.58 -0.38
N CYS A 127 0.34 -4.33 -0.32
CA CYS A 127 -0.98 -3.95 -0.80
C CYS A 127 -0.88 -3.53 -2.27
N ALA A 128 -1.62 -4.22 -3.14
CA ALA A 128 -1.64 -3.96 -4.57
C ALA A 128 -2.99 -4.35 -5.18
N SER A 129 -3.29 -3.84 -6.39
CA SER A 129 -4.41 -4.30 -7.21
C SER A 129 -4.08 -5.60 -7.93
N ASP A 130 -5.10 -6.33 -8.38
CA ASP A 130 -4.94 -7.52 -9.23
C ASP A 130 -4.28 -7.18 -10.58
N TYR A 131 -4.41 -5.94 -11.06
CA TYR A 131 -3.62 -5.42 -12.18
C TYR A 131 -2.13 -5.53 -11.90
N MET A 132 -1.67 -5.00 -10.75
CA MET A 132 -0.26 -5.04 -10.37
C MET A 132 0.24 -6.46 -10.11
N VAL A 133 -0.60 -7.33 -9.55
CA VAL A 133 -0.31 -8.76 -9.41
C VAL A 133 -0.01 -9.38 -10.78
N THR A 134 -0.85 -9.09 -11.76
CA THR A 134 -0.76 -9.67 -13.11
C THR A 134 0.44 -9.14 -13.90
N VAL A 135 0.73 -7.83 -13.86
CA VAL A 135 1.74 -7.23 -14.74
C VAL A 135 3.13 -7.15 -14.12
N LEU A 136 3.25 -7.03 -12.80
CA LEU A 136 4.52 -6.76 -12.13
C LEU A 136 4.92 -7.80 -11.08
N LEU A 137 4.03 -8.13 -10.12
CA LEU A 137 4.40 -8.91 -8.94
C LEU A 137 4.85 -10.34 -9.27
N ASN A 138 4.39 -10.92 -10.37
CA ASN A 138 4.90 -12.21 -10.82
C ASN A 138 6.41 -12.18 -11.09
N ARG A 139 6.94 -11.09 -11.70
CA ARG A 139 8.39 -10.92 -11.92
C ARG A 139 9.14 -10.72 -10.61
N VAL A 140 8.59 -9.91 -9.71
CA VAL A 140 9.15 -9.72 -8.36
C VAL A 140 9.25 -11.05 -7.64
N LEU A 141 8.20 -11.87 -7.68
CA LEU A 141 8.17 -13.20 -7.06
C LEU A 141 9.24 -14.13 -7.64
N GLN A 142 9.36 -14.20 -8.97
CA GLN A 142 10.38 -15.01 -9.62
C GLN A 142 11.81 -14.58 -9.28
N ALA A 143 12.05 -13.26 -9.18
CA ALA A 143 13.36 -12.74 -8.78
C ALA A 143 13.64 -13.04 -7.29
N LYS A 144 12.65 -12.86 -6.42
CA LYS A 144 12.70 -13.19 -5.00
C LYS A 144 13.02 -14.69 -4.79
N ASP A 145 12.33 -15.59 -5.48
CA ASP A 145 12.54 -17.05 -5.31
C ASP A 145 13.97 -17.49 -5.66
N ARG A 146 14.59 -16.83 -6.66
CA ARG A 146 15.99 -17.11 -7.03
C ARG A 146 17.00 -16.59 -6.02
N GLN A 147 16.72 -15.46 -5.37
CA GLN A 147 17.69 -14.76 -4.50
C GLN A 147 17.51 -15.07 -3.02
N ALA A 148 16.26 -15.18 -2.55
CA ALA A 148 15.92 -15.33 -1.14
C ALA A 148 14.69 -16.26 -0.97
N PRO A 149 14.87 -17.58 -1.08
CA PRO A 149 13.77 -18.55 -1.10
C PRO A 149 12.98 -18.59 0.22
N HIS A 150 13.58 -18.20 1.33
CA HIS A 150 12.95 -18.19 2.65
C HIS A 150 12.13 -16.90 2.95
N VAL A 151 12.25 -15.88 2.11
CA VAL A 151 11.41 -14.67 2.21
C VAL A 151 10.00 -15.02 1.75
N THR A 152 9.00 -14.56 2.51
CA THR A 152 7.58 -14.76 2.19
C THR A 152 6.88 -13.45 1.87
N LEU A 153 5.89 -13.50 0.97
CA LEU A 153 5.07 -12.36 0.58
C LEU A 153 3.61 -12.63 0.92
N GLU A 154 2.95 -11.66 1.52
CA GLU A 154 1.51 -11.62 1.70
C GLU A 154 0.92 -10.49 0.83
N LEU A 155 0.02 -10.84 -0.08
CA LEU A 155 -0.67 -9.86 -0.91
C LEU A 155 -1.98 -9.45 -0.23
N ILE A 156 -2.11 -8.17 0.02
CA ILE A 156 -3.26 -7.58 0.70
C ILE A 156 -4.06 -6.77 -0.33
N ALA A 157 -5.35 -7.09 -0.42
CA ALA A 157 -6.25 -6.36 -1.31
C ALA A 157 -6.40 -4.89 -0.89
N GLN A 158 -6.60 -4.01 -1.86
CA GLN A 158 -6.79 -2.58 -1.60
C GLN A 158 -7.98 -2.32 -0.68
N THR A 159 -7.75 -1.54 0.36
CA THR A 159 -8.75 -1.07 1.31
C THR A 159 -9.21 0.36 0.96
N ARG A 160 -10.14 0.90 1.76
CA ARG A 160 -10.62 2.28 1.59
C ARG A 160 -9.51 3.33 1.75
N SER A 161 -8.57 3.09 2.66
CA SER A 161 -7.48 4.02 3.00
C SER A 161 -6.17 3.24 3.14
N PRO A 162 -5.60 2.75 2.03
CA PRO A 162 -4.38 1.93 2.10
C PRO A 162 -3.19 2.71 2.65
N GLY A 163 -3.14 4.03 2.42
CA GLY A 163 -2.13 4.91 3.01
C GLY A 163 -2.18 4.97 4.54
N ASP A 164 -3.39 4.92 5.14
CA ASP A 164 -3.51 4.87 6.61
C ASP A 164 -3.02 3.51 7.15
N VAL A 165 -3.26 2.42 6.42
CA VAL A 165 -2.77 1.08 6.76
C VAL A 165 -1.24 1.05 6.72
N LEU A 166 -0.64 1.68 5.69
CA LEU A 166 0.81 1.86 5.59
C LEU A 166 1.38 2.65 6.77
N LYS A 167 0.78 3.81 7.09
CA LYS A 167 1.19 4.66 8.22
C LYS A 167 1.09 3.94 9.58
N ARG A 168 0.16 3.00 9.73
CA ARG A 168 0.06 2.19 10.95
C ARG A 168 1.07 1.04 11.03
N GLY A 169 1.92 0.85 10.02
CA GLY A 169 2.90 -0.23 9.98
C GLY A 169 2.27 -1.62 9.74
N GLU A 170 1.06 -1.66 9.20
CA GLU A 170 0.36 -2.89 8.86
C GLU A 170 0.70 -3.39 7.44
N LEU A 171 1.41 -2.55 6.66
CA LEU A 171 1.95 -2.85 5.33
C LEU A 171 3.43 -2.52 5.29
N ASP A 172 4.18 -3.29 4.52
CA ASP A 172 5.58 -3.02 4.21
C ASP A 172 5.69 -2.25 2.90
N PHE A 173 4.81 -2.54 1.94
CA PHE A 173 4.75 -1.84 0.66
C PHE A 173 3.30 -1.60 0.22
N LEU A 174 3.11 -0.45 -0.43
CA LEU A 174 1.87 -0.08 -1.11
C LEU A 174 2.20 0.20 -2.58
N VAL A 175 1.57 -0.53 -3.50
CA VAL A 175 1.67 -0.27 -4.93
C VAL A 175 0.37 0.34 -5.41
N ILE A 176 0.43 1.60 -5.83
CA ILE A 176 -0.77 2.41 -6.08
C ILE A 176 -0.46 3.56 -7.05
N PRO A 177 -1.44 4.05 -7.83
CA PRO A 177 -1.24 5.25 -8.64
C PRO A 177 -0.79 6.46 -7.81
N ASP A 178 0.09 7.29 -8.39
CA ASP A 178 0.70 8.48 -7.76
C ASP A 178 -0.31 9.39 -7.05
N ARG A 179 -1.50 9.51 -7.62
CA ARG A 179 -2.60 10.32 -7.10
C ARG A 179 -3.14 9.86 -5.73
N PHE A 180 -2.95 8.60 -5.38
CA PHE A 180 -3.47 8.00 -4.15
C PHE A 180 -2.39 7.72 -3.11
N LEU A 181 -1.20 8.27 -3.30
CA LEU A 181 -0.09 8.16 -2.34
C LEU A 181 -0.49 8.73 -0.98
N ALA A 182 0.02 8.11 0.07
CA ALA A 182 -0.08 8.65 1.42
C ALA A 182 0.91 9.81 1.58
N ASP A 183 0.44 10.91 2.18
CA ASP A 183 1.31 12.04 2.51
C ASP A 183 2.43 11.60 3.46
N ASP A 184 3.57 12.30 3.37
CA ASP A 184 4.73 12.17 4.26
C ASP A 184 5.43 10.79 4.24
N GLN A 185 5.09 9.89 3.30
CA GLN A 185 5.78 8.62 3.13
C GLN A 185 6.63 8.65 1.85
N PRO A 186 7.85 8.06 1.87
CA PRO A 186 8.69 7.96 0.68
C PRO A 186 8.04 7.07 -0.39
N TYR A 187 8.30 7.41 -1.63
CA TYR A 187 7.84 6.63 -2.78
C TYR A 187 8.79 6.73 -3.96
N GLU A 188 8.63 5.85 -4.92
CA GLU A 188 9.26 5.92 -6.23
C GLU A 188 8.26 5.53 -7.32
N VAL A 189 8.40 6.13 -8.51
CA VAL A 189 7.61 5.75 -9.69
C VAL A 189 8.22 4.46 -10.25
N LEU A 190 7.39 3.43 -10.40
CA LEU A 190 7.79 2.14 -10.98
C LEU A 190 7.75 2.18 -12.51
N PHE A 191 6.60 2.55 -13.06
CA PHE A 191 6.39 2.68 -14.51
C PHE A 191 5.15 3.52 -14.82
N GLU A 192 5.02 3.86 -16.10
CA GLU A 192 3.84 4.52 -16.65
C GLU A 192 3.07 3.54 -17.55
N ASP A 193 1.74 3.62 -17.54
CA ASP A 193 0.87 2.87 -18.42
C ASP A 193 -0.22 3.79 -19.02
N SER A 194 -0.80 3.38 -20.11
CA SER A 194 -1.93 4.04 -20.75
C SER A 194 -3.19 3.20 -20.61
N TYR A 195 -4.30 3.70 -21.16
CA TYR A 195 -5.56 2.98 -21.21
C TYR A 195 -5.93 2.61 -22.63
N THR A 196 -6.67 1.52 -22.77
CA THR A 196 -7.27 1.07 -24.03
C THR A 196 -8.71 0.60 -23.80
N CYS A 197 -9.53 0.69 -24.81
CA CYS A 197 -10.83 0.03 -24.82
C CYS A 197 -10.63 -1.44 -25.16
N VAL A 198 -11.34 -2.32 -24.47
CA VAL A 198 -11.28 -3.77 -24.65
C VAL A 198 -12.69 -4.28 -24.92
N ALA A 199 -12.82 -5.13 -25.93
CA ALA A 199 -14.06 -5.79 -26.29
C ALA A 199 -13.81 -7.26 -26.64
N TRP A 200 -14.85 -8.07 -26.62
CA TRP A 200 -14.79 -9.42 -27.19
C TRP A 200 -14.49 -9.36 -28.69
N ALA A 201 -13.60 -10.20 -29.19
CA ALA A 201 -13.20 -10.24 -30.60
C ALA A 201 -14.37 -10.52 -31.55
N GLY A 202 -15.40 -11.26 -31.10
CA GLY A 202 -16.62 -11.56 -31.84
C GLY A 202 -17.73 -10.51 -31.68
N ASN A 203 -17.48 -9.37 -31.08
CA ASN A 203 -18.48 -8.30 -30.97
C ASN A 203 -18.61 -7.53 -32.29
N GLU A 204 -19.67 -7.81 -33.04
CA GLU A 204 -19.96 -7.21 -34.36
C GLU A 204 -20.50 -5.77 -34.28
N GLN A 205 -20.89 -5.29 -33.11
CA GLN A 205 -21.41 -3.90 -32.94
C GLN A 205 -20.31 -2.84 -33.00
N ILE A 206 -19.04 -3.26 -32.94
CA ILE A 206 -17.89 -2.36 -32.84
C ILE A 206 -16.94 -2.66 -34.02
N GLY A 207 -16.50 -1.62 -34.75
CA GLY A 207 -15.43 -1.70 -35.75
C GLY A 207 -14.01 -1.75 -35.13
N ASP A 208 -13.02 -1.52 -35.99
CA ASP A 208 -11.60 -1.41 -35.53
C ASP A 208 -11.34 -0.10 -34.80
N THR A 209 -12.24 0.88 -34.95
CA THR A 209 -12.23 2.16 -34.25
C THR A 209 -13.57 2.38 -33.58
N LEU A 210 -13.57 3.20 -32.56
CA LEU A 210 -14.73 3.57 -31.77
C LEU A 210 -14.75 5.09 -31.65
N ASP A 211 -15.86 5.73 -32.05
CA ASP A 211 -15.99 7.16 -31.78
C ASP A 211 -16.50 7.43 -30.35
N PHE A 212 -16.46 8.70 -29.94
CA PHE A 212 -16.81 9.09 -28.58
C PHE A 212 -18.27 8.79 -28.23
N ASP A 213 -19.19 9.05 -29.14
CA ASP A 213 -20.63 8.86 -28.91
C ASP A 213 -20.96 7.37 -28.77
N GLN A 214 -20.40 6.53 -29.66
CA GLN A 214 -20.50 5.07 -29.56
C GLN A 214 -19.95 4.57 -28.23
N TYR A 215 -18.73 5.03 -27.81
CA TYR A 215 -18.12 4.65 -26.55
C TYR A 215 -19.02 4.98 -25.36
N MET A 216 -19.65 6.15 -25.35
CA MET A 216 -20.53 6.58 -24.26
C MET A 216 -21.88 5.85 -24.22
N GLN A 217 -22.38 5.38 -25.36
CA GLN A 217 -23.67 4.68 -25.48
C GLN A 217 -23.59 3.18 -25.20
N LEU A 218 -22.46 2.56 -25.49
CA LEU A 218 -22.23 1.13 -25.23
C LEU A 218 -22.32 0.82 -23.74
N GLY A 219 -22.67 -0.42 -23.41
CA GLY A 219 -22.64 -0.92 -22.02
C GLY A 219 -21.23 -1.18 -21.57
N HIS A 220 -20.84 -0.65 -20.42
CA HIS A 220 -19.52 -0.84 -19.86
C HIS A 220 -19.51 -1.83 -18.70
N ILE A 221 -18.40 -2.59 -18.61
CA ILE A 221 -18.00 -3.27 -17.39
C ILE A 221 -16.95 -2.41 -16.69
N THR A 222 -17.09 -2.18 -15.37
CA THR A 222 -16.10 -1.42 -14.58
C THR A 222 -15.89 -2.05 -13.21
N PRO A 223 -14.68 -2.12 -12.68
CA PRO A 223 -14.45 -2.59 -11.32
C PRO A 223 -14.71 -1.50 -10.28
N ARG A 224 -15.05 -1.93 -9.05
CA ARG A 224 -15.18 -1.10 -7.87
C ARG A 224 -14.50 -1.81 -6.71
N PHE A 225 -13.49 -1.17 -6.12
CA PHE A 225 -12.62 -1.81 -5.15
C PHE A 225 -13.11 -1.68 -3.71
N GLY A 226 -12.95 -2.76 -2.97
CA GLY A 226 -13.25 -2.83 -1.54
C GLY A 226 -14.71 -2.57 -1.19
N ARG A 227 -15.02 -2.61 0.11
CA ARG A 227 -16.38 -2.36 0.62
C ARG A 227 -16.92 -0.96 0.32
N ALA A 228 -16.04 0.02 0.17
CA ALA A 228 -16.40 1.40 -0.15
C ALA A 228 -16.68 1.63 -1.64
N ARG A 229 -16.54 0.59 -2.49
CA ARG A 229 -16.77 0.65 -3.93
C ARG A 229 -15.97 1.79 -4.60
N GLN A 230 -14.68 1.88 -4.27
CA GLN A 230 -13.79 2.91 -4.82
C GLN A 230 -13.73 2.80 -6.36
N PRO A 231 -13.87 3.91 -7.09
CA PRO A 231 -13.75 3.92 -8.54
C PRO A 231 -12.31 3.70 -8.98
N THR A 232 -12.13 3.25 -10.20
CA THR A 232 -10.84 3.26 -10.89
C THR A 232 -10.36 4.68 -11.17
N LEU A 233 -9.10 4.85 -11.53
CA LEU A 233 -8.54 6.18 -11.84
C LEU A 233 -9.23 6.81 -13.06
N GLU A 234 -9.47 6.03 -14.14
CA GLU A 234 -10.13 6.51 -15.32
C GLU A 234 -11.59 6.89 -15.06
N ASP A 235 -12.32 6.14 -14.24
CA ASP A 235 -13.70 6.47 -13.88
C ASP A 235 -13.77 7.72 -12.99
N TRP A 236 -12.78 7.89 -12.09
CA TRP A 236 -12.62 9.11 -11.33
C TRP A 236 -12.36 10.30 -12.26
N PHE A 237 -11.43 10.15 -13.22
CA PHE A 237 -11.10 11.18 -14.21
C PHE A 237 -12.35 11.57 -15.03
N MET A 238 -13.04 10.60 -15.60
CA MET A 238 -14.25 10.88 -16.40
C MET A 238 -15.30 11.67 -15.61
N LYS A 239 -15.51 11.34 -14.34
CA LYS A 239 -16.44 12.08 -13.47
C LYS A 239 -16.01 13.53 -13.21
N GLN A 240 -14.71 13.81 -13.13
CA GLN A 240 -14.23 15.19 -12.99
C GLN A 240 -14.60 16.07 -14.19
N TYR A 241 -14.73 15.48 -15.37
CA TYR A 241 -15.16 16.15 -16.59
C TYR A 241 -16.67 16.04 -16.88
N GLY A 242 -17.44 15.56 -15.91
CA GLY A 242 -18.89 15.39 -16.06
C GLY A 242 -19.30 14.28 -17.02
N LEU A 243 -18.36 13.40 -17.39
CA LEU A 243 -18.63 12.29 -18.30
C LEU A 243 -19.23 11.10 -17.55
N VAL A 244 -20.40 10.67 -17.93
CA VAL A 244 -21.12 9.54 -17.31
C VAL A 244 -21.35 8.45 -18.35
N ARG A 245 -20.63 7.34 -18.19
CA ARG A 245 -20.80 6.14 -19.03
C ARG A 245 -22.02 5.34 -18.61
N ARG A 246 -22.60 4.61 -19.54
CA ARG A 246 -23.58 3.57 -19.22
C ARG A 246 -22.86 2.35 -18.64
N ILE A 247 -22.99 2.11 -17.33
CA ILE A 247 -22.41 0.98 -16.65
C ILE A 247 -23.46 -0.12 -16.51
N ASP A 248 -23.27 -1.22 -17.23
CA ASP A 248 -24.18 -2.37 -17.21
C ASP A 248 -23.73 -3.41 -16.19
N VAL A 249 -22.39 -3.56 -15.97
CA VAL A 249 -21.83 -4.52 -15.03
C VAL A 249 -20.80 -3.85 -14.14
N VAL A 250 -20.87 -4.12 -12.85
CA VAL A 250 -19.85 -3.74 -11.87
C VAL A 250 -19.21 -4.98 -11.27
N THR A 251 -17.89 -5.10 -11.41
CA THR A 251 -17.08 -6.19 -10.82
C THR A 251 -16.33 -5.70 -9.58
N TYR A 252 -15.53 -6.55 -8.97
CA TYR A 252 -14.69 -6.24 -7.82
C TYR A 252 -13.19 -6.20 -8.16
N ASP A 253 -12.80 -6.64 -9.37
CA ASP A 253 -11.42 -6.68 -9.88
C ASP A 253 -11.36 -6.55 -11.40
N PHE A 254 -10.17 -6.35 -11.95
CA PHE A 254 -9.93 -6.29 -13.39
C PHE A 254 -9.94 -7.67 -14.05
N THR A 255 -9.58 -8.72 -13.31
CA THR A 255 -9.56 -10.09 -13.81
C THR A 255 -10.96 -10.54 -14.24
N SER A 256 -11.95 -10.38 -13.35
CA SER A 256 -13.35 -10.68 -13.67
C SER A 256 -13.88 -9.84 -14.83
N MET A 257 -13.46 -8.56 -14.91
CA MET A 257 -13.86 -7.67 -15.99
C MET A 257 -13.44 -8.22 -17.37
N ALA A 258 -12.20 -8.67 -17.52
CA ALA A 258 -11.69 -9.25 -18.76
C ALA A 258 -12.45 -10.51 -19.19
N GLN A 259 -12.75 -11.38 -18.24
CA GLN A 259 -13.47 -12.65 -18.49
C GLN A 259 -14.93 -12.42 -18.90
N LEU A 260 -15.61 -11.46 -18.25
CA LEU A 260 -17.01 -11.16 -18.52
C LEU A 260 -17.26 -10.43 -19.86
N LEU A 261 -16.21 -9.95 -20.52
CA LEU A 261 -16.33 -9.39 -21.88
C LEU A 261 -16.61 -10.47 -22.93
N VAL A 262 -16.07 -11.68 -22.75
CA VAL A 262 -16.16 -12.76 -23.74
C VAL A 262 -17.61 -13.19 -23.97
N GLY A 263 -18.03 -13.17 -25.23
CA GLY A 263 -19.40 -13.52 -25.64
C GLY A 263 -20.44 -12.42 -25.42
N THR A 264 -20.02 -11.18 -25.08
CA THR A 264 -20.94 -10.06 -24.84
C THR A 264 -20.74 -8.92 -25.85
N SER A 265 -21.70 -8.00 -25.90
CA SER A 265 -21.56 -6.72 -26.60
C SER A 265 -20.99 -5.60 -25.75
N LEU A 266 -20.57 -5.89 -24.52
CA LEU A 266 -20.03 -4.92 -23.57
C LEU A 266 -18.59 -4.53 -23.92
N ILE A 267 -18.18 -3.37 -23.43
CA ILE A 267 -16.80 -2.90 -23.51
C ILE A 267 -16.26 -2.59 -22.11
N ALA A 268 -14.94 -2.48 -22.02
CA ALA A 268 -14.28 -2.05 -20.80
C ALA A 268 -13.11 -1.12 -21.12
N THR A 269 -12.81 -0.19 -20.24
CA THR A 269 -11.57 0.57 -20.25
C THR A 269 -10.60 -0.11 -19.32
N MET A 270 -9.42 -0.46 -19.81
CA MET A 270 -8.42 -1.24 -19.09
C MET A 270 -7.03 -0.66 -19.32
N GLN A 271 -6.12 -0.85 -18.36
CA GLN A 271 -4.71 -0.53 -18.52
C GLN A 271 -4.13 -1.31 -19.71
N SER A 272 -3.34 -0.65 -20.54
CA SER A 272 -2.85 -1.23 -21.81
C SER A 272 -1.95 -2.45 -21.61
N GLN A 273 -1.12 -2.47 -20.57
CA GLN A 273 -0.29 -3.63 -20.24
C GLN A 273 -1.15 -4.83 -19.82
N LEU A 274 -2.18 -4.60 -19.02
CA LEU A 274 -3.09 -5.66 -18.59
C LEU A 274 -3.92 -6.19 -19.77
N ALA A 275 -4.46 -5.29 -20.58
CA ALA A 275 -5.24 -5.64 -21.78
C ALA A 275 -4.44 -6.52 -22.74
N LYS A 276 -3.18 -6.17 -23.03
CA LYS A 276 -2.28 -6.98 -23.85
C LYS A 276 -2.06 -8.38 -23.27
N ARG A 277 -1.93 -8.48 -21.94
CA ARG A 277 -1.81 -9.80 -21.30
C ARG A 277 -3.06 -10.65 -21.47
N TYR A 278 -4.24 -10.08 -21.24
CA TYR A 278 -5.48 -10.84 -21.38
C TYR A 278 -5.78 -11.21 -22.83
N ALA A 279 -5.50 -10.34 -23.80
CA ALA A 279 -5.67 -10.61 -25.22
C ALA A 279 -4.76 -11.74 -25.74
N ALA A 280 -3.68 -12.09 -25.01
CA ALA A 280 -2.81 -13.21 -25.38
C ALA A 280 -3.45 -14.59 -25.15
N TYR A 281 -4.50 -14.71 -24.33
CA TYR A 281 -5.16 -15.98 -24.02
C TYR A 281 -6.69 -15.92 -23.97
N LEU A 282 -7.29 -14.74 -23.99
CA LEU A 282 -8.74 -14.53 -24.16
C LEU A 282 -9.02 -13.97 -25.56
N PRO A 283 -10.14 -14.29 -26.17
CA PRO A 283 -10.52 -13.76 -27.48
C PRO A 283 -10.99 -12.29 -27.34
N LEU A 284 -10.07 -11.42 -26.97
CA LEU A 284 -10.28 -10.00 -26.79
C LEU A 284 -9.54 -9.20 -27.87
N ARG A 285 -10.11 -8.07 -28.26
CA ARG A 285 -9.45 -7.07 -29.10
C ARG A 285 -9.29 -5.75 -28.36
N LEU A 286 -8.21 -5.06 -28.65
CA LEU A 286 -7.86 -3.78 -28.09
C LEU A 286 -8.19 -2.71 -29.12
N ILE A 287 -8.91 -1.70 -28.70
CA ILE A 287 -9.41 -0.62 -29.57
C ILE A 287 -8.91 0.70 -28.98
N PRO A 288 -8.38 1.62 -29.79
CA PRO A 288 -7.98 2.94 -29.30
C PRO A 288 -9.15 3.64 -28.60
N LEU A 289 -8.85 4.28 -27.45
CA LEU A 289 -9.86 5.09 -26.76
C LEU A 289 -10.17 6.34 -27.58
N PRO A 290 -11.46 6.72 -27.71
CA PRO A 290 -11.86 7.95 -28.40
C PRO A 290 -11.78 9.19 -27.50
N LEU A 291 -11.04 9.12 -26.41
CA LEU A 291 -10.81 10.22 -25.46
C LEU A 291 -9.41 10.09 -24.83
N GLU A 292 -8.86 11.22 -24.45
CA GLU A 292 -7.58 11.28 -23.77
C GLU A 292 -7.78 11.10 -22.25
N ILE A 293 -7.20 10.06 -21.71
CA ILE A 293 -7.10 9.81 -20.26
C ILE A 293 -5.66 10.04 -19.84
N PRO A 294 -5.38 10.73 -18.71
CA PRO A 294 -4.04 10.91 -18.21
C PRO A 294 -3.30 9.59 -18.04
N VAL A 295 -2.00 9.64 -18.31
CA VAL A 295 -1.10 8.48 -18.08
C VAL A 295 -1.21 8.02 -16.63
N LEU A 296 -1.32 6.71 -16.45
CA LEU A 296 -1.30 6.06 -15.16
C LEU A 296 0.16 5.91 -14.71
N ARG A 297 0.52 6.50 -13.58
CA ARG A 297 1.82 6.32 -12.93
C ARG A 297 1.67 5.42 -11.74
N GLU A 298 2.17 4.20 -11.83
CA GLU A 298 2.20 3.27 -10.71
C GLU A 298 3.45 3.50 -9.86
N CYS A 299 3.24 3.65 -8.56
CA CYS A 299 4.26 3.96 -7.59
C CYS A 299 4.38 2.86 -6.54
N LEU A 300 5.60 2.66 -6.06
CA LEU A 300 5.90 1.90 -4.85
C LEU A 300 6.09 2.88 -3.71
N GLN A 301 5.33 2.72 -2.64
CA GLN A 301 5.41 3.51 -1.42
C GLN A 301 5.70 2.61 -0.22
N TRP A 302 6.48 3.08 0.74
CA TRP A 302 6.86 2.33 1.94
C TRP A 302 6.90 3.23 3.18
N PRO A 303 6.85 2.65 4.40
CA PRO A 303 6.97 3.43 5.62
C PRO A 303 8.36 4.07 5.76
N ARG A 304 8.40 5.38 6.06
CA ARG A 304 9.65 6.14 6.23
C ARG A 304 10.62 5.53 7.24
N TYR A 305 10.10 4.90 8.30
CA TYR A 305 10.95 4.29 9.34
C TYR A 305 11.68 3.02 8.85
N LEU A 306 11.32 2.46 7.67
CA LEU A 306 11.98 1.32 7.02
C LEU A 306 12.86 1.73 5.83
N GLU A 307 13.12 3.04 5.65
CA GLU A 307 13.93 3.58 4.56
C GLU A 307 15.31 2.91 4.48
N ASP A 308 15.96 2.74 5.63
CA ASP A 308 17.32 2.23 5.75
C ASP A 308 17.38 0.73 6.07
N ASP A 309 16.23 0.03 6.15
CA ASP A 309 16.20 -1.41 6.40
C ASP A 309 16.75 -2.19 5.18
N PRO A 310 17.78 -3.05 5.37
CA PRO A 310 18.41 -3.75 4.26
C PRO A 310 17.46 -4.66 3.48
N GLY A 311 16.52 -5.33 4.15
CA GLY A 311 15.52 -6.18 3.53
C GLY A 311 14.55 -5.39 2.67
N HIS A 312 14.11 -4.21 3.18
CA HIS A 312 13.28 -3.28 2.42
C HIS A 312 14.02 -2.69 1.22
N GLN A 313 15.30 -2.32 1.38
CA GLN A 313 16.12 -1.82 0.26
C GLN A 313 16.27 -2.87 -0.83
N TRP A 314 16.53 -4.12 -0.47
CA TRP A 314 16.60 -5.24 -1.39
C TRP A 314 15.27 -5.47 -2.11
N MET A 315 14.15 -5.49 -1.38
CA MET A 315 12.83 -5.69 -1.99
C MET A 315 12.49 -4.54 -2.97
N ARG A 316 12.78 -3.28 -2.63
CA ARG A 316 12.62 -2.14 -3.55
C ARG A 316 13.45 -2.33 -4.82
N GLN A 317 14.68 -2.85 -4.69
CA GLN A 317 15.51 -3.15 -5.85
C GLN A 317 14.87 -4.21 -6.77
N LEU A 318 14.21 -5.23 -6.21
CA LEU A 318 13.47 -6.21 -7.02
C LEU A 318 12.30 -5.57 -7.77
N PHE A 319 11.56 -4.66 -7.12
CA PHE A 319 10.49 -3.90 -7.79
C PHE A 319 11.03 -3.06 -8.95
N ARG A 320 12.14 -2.35 -8.77
CA ARG A 320 12.78 -1.56 -9.85
C ARG A 320 13.21 -2.43 -11.02
N GLN A 321 13.83 -3.58 -10.75
CA GLN A 321 14.24 -4.53 -11.78
C GLN A 321 13.04 -5.06 -12.56
N ALA A 322 12.00 -5.48 -11.87
CA ALA A 322 10.78 -5.98 -12.49
C ALA A 322 10.08 -4.90 -13.34
N ALA A 323 10.08 -3.65 -12.88
CA ALA A 323 9.51 -2.51 -13.61
C ALA A 323 10.33 -2.19 -14.88
N ALA A 324 11.66 -2.22 -14.80
CA ALA A 324 12.55 -2.01 -15.94
C ALA A 324 12.36 -3.11 -17.02
N GLU A 325 12.20 -4.36 -16.62
CA GLU A 325 11.89 -5.48 -17.52
C GLU A 325 10.51 -5.32 -18.17
N LEU A 326 9.52 -4.77 -17.44
CA LEU A 326 8.21 -4.49 -18.00
C LEU A 326 8.28 -3.43 -19.11
N ALA A 327 9.08 -2.38 -18.92
CA ALA A 327 9.30 -1.34 -19.92
C ALA A 327 10.01 -1.86 -21.19
N GLY A 328 10.87 -2.85 -21.05
CA GLY A 328 11.59 -3.50 -22.16
C GLY A 328 10.77 -4.48 -23.02
N GLY A 329 9.53 -4.74 -22.68
CA GLY A 329 8.61 -5.66 -23.37
C GLY A 329 8.22 -6.88 -22.52
N LEU A 330 7.02 -7.42 -22.78
CA LEU A 330 6.52 -8.63 -22.11
C LEU A 330 7.31 -9.85 -22.61
N PRO A 331 7.88 -10.71 -21.75
CA PRO A 331 8.28 -12.03 -22.18
C PRO A 331 7.04 -12.78 -22.69
N ALA A 332 7.18 -13.49 -23.80
CA ALA A 332 6.13 -14.33 -24.32
C ALA A 332 5.64 -15.28 -23.22
N VAL A 333 4.32 -15.36 -23.02
CA VAL A 333 3.72 -16.38 -22.18
C VAL A 333 4.14 -17.72 -22.78
N PRO A 334 4.73 -18.67 -22.02
CA PRO A 334 5.03 -19.99 -22.55
C PRO A 334 3.72 -20.59 -23.09
N SER A 335 3.67 -20.91 -24.37
CA SER A 335 2.56 -21.64 -24.96
C SER A 335 2.48 -22.99 -24.25
N VAL A 336 1.38 -23.27 -23.60
CA VAL A 336 1.07 -24.63 -23.15
C VAL A 336 1.01 -25.47 -24.43
N PRO A 337 1.85 -26.52 -24.58
CA PRO A 337 1.77 -27.39 -25.74
C PRO A 337 0.36 -27.99 -25.78
N PRO A 338 -0.27 -28.12 -26.97
CA PRO A 338 -1.52 -28.82 -27.08
C PRO A 338 -1.36 -30.21 -26.51
N GLU A 339 -2.27 -30.63 -25.62
CA GLU A 339 -2.32 -31.99 -25.12
C GLU A 339 -2.33 -32.91 -26.32
N SER A 340 -1.29 -33.75 -26.47
CA SER A 340 -1.24 -34.80 -27.47
C SER A 340 -2.41 -35.72 -27.17
N GLY A 341 -3.45 -35.66 -28.03
CA GLY A 341 -4.60 -36.53 -27.95
C GLY A 341 -4.13 -37.96 -27.83
N ALA A 342 -4.44 -38.59 -26.72
CA ALA A 342 -4.33 -40.02 -26.59
C ALA A 342 -5.28 -40.63 -27.62
N ALA A 343 -4.69 -41.11 -28.72
CA ALA A 343 -5.36 -42.04 -29.59
C ALA A 343 -5.60 -43.31 -28.77
N GLY A 344 -6.87 -43.54 -28.45
CA GLY A 344 -7.32 -44.80 -27.87
C GLY A 344 -7.36 -45.86 -28.99
N ASP A 345 -6.72 -46.96 -28.74
CA ASP A 345 -7.08 -48.24 -29.30
C ASP A 345 -8.18 -48.91 -28.45
#